data_8fc7a4b4b6ab82ecbb1cef252b7952ae
#
_entry.id   8fc7a4b4b6ab82ecbb1cef252b7952ae
#
_cell.length_a   1.000
_cell.length_b   1.000
_cell.length_c   1.000
_cell.angle_alpha   90.00
_cell.angle_beta   90.00
_cell.angle_gamma   90.00
#
_symmetry.space_group_name_H-M   'P 1'
#
loop_
_entity.id
_entity.type
_entity.pdbx_description
1 polymer ?
#
loop_
_entity_poly.entity_id
_entity_poly.type
_entity_poly.pdbx_seq_one_letter_code
_entity_poly.pdbx_strand_id
1 'polypeptide(L)'
;MTLSSTQKYIIRGFEVTVDVDYERSIGIYGETFWEGVADESYETVTFKFIEQIQKDGFEYFLDIGAATGCMSLYAASMDLTVVAVEPQELVYLALLKNIELNGAISKKISVDYALVSASNDESAVSKSFTPGAQGPLASIALSSKTVTLRELLEQFPEDTKVGVKIDIEGAEFPLFSDKSTIDYLVKRKPSIFIALHPGFKKSLPGNATFISTLLWRIQASQDVAKFYFKLSRVCKIYVASSYSPVGFFRLMLALWGDEKDYVLRF
;
A
#
# COMPACT_ATOMS: atom_id res chain seq x y z
N MET A 1 4.52 -33.70 6.97
CA MET A 1 3.62 -32.77 6.24
C MET A 1 2.54 -32.40 7.23
N THR A 2 2.66 -31.28 7.91
CA THR A 2 1.56 -30.69 8.69
C THR A 2 0.50 -30.27 7.68
N LEU A 3 -0.73 -30.77 7.84
CA LEU A 3 -1.88 -30.30 7.08
C LEU A 3 -2.00 -28.80 7.37
N SER A 4 -1.82 -27.97 6.34
CA SER A 4 -2.04 -26.53 6.41
C SER A 4 -3.49 -26.29 6.81
N SER A 5 -3.75 -25.60 7.93
CA SER A 5 -5.11 -25.25 8.29
C SER A 5 -5.50 -23.98 7.57
N THR A 6 -6.34 -24.13 6.58
CA THR A 6 -7.01 -23.00 5.92
C THR A 6 -8.20 -22.57 6.76
N GLN A 7 -8.40 -21.28 6.90
CA GLN A 7 -9.58 -20.72 7.58
C GLN A 7 -10.38 -19.87 6.61
N LYS A 8 -11.69 -19.77 6.89
CA LYS A 8 -12.63 -18.96 6.12
C LYS A 8 -13.10 -17.77 6.94
N TYR A 9 -13.10 -16.62 6.32
CA TYR A 9 -13.57 -15.38 6.90
C TYR A 9 -14.62 -14.74 5.98
N ILE A 10 -15.60 -14.08 6.59
CA ILE A 10 -16.56 -13.27 5.84
C ILE A 10 -16.12 -11.82 5.94
N ILE A 11 -15.63 -11.27 4.84
CA ILE A 11 -15.19 -9.89 4.76
C ILE A 11 -16.25 -9.10 4.01
N ARG A 12 -17.01 -8.26 4.73
CA ARG A 12 -18.04 -7.38 4.17
C ARG A 12 -19.00 -8.13 3.22
N GLY A 13 -19.37 -9.36 3.60
CA GLY A 13 -20.29 -10.22 2.86
C GLY A 13 -19.64 -11.17 1.85
N PHE A 14 -18.32 -11.14 1.64
CA PHE A 14 -17.60 -12.07 0.77
C PHE A 14 -16.81 -13.09 1.59
N GLU A 15 -16.95 -14.37 1.23
CA GLU A 15 -16.15 -15.45 1.84
C GLU A 15 -14.75 -15.45 1.23
N VAL A 16 -13.74 -15.41 2.10
CA VAL A 16 -12.31 -15.49 1.75
C VAL A 16 -11.69 -16.65 2.51
N THR A 17 -10.92 -17.48 1.81
CA THR A 17 -10.15 -18.60 2.40
C THR A 17 -8.67 -18.24 2.44
N VAL A 18 -8.02 -18.42 3.59
CA VAL A 18 -6.60 -18.04 3.79
C VAL A 18 -5.83 -19.12 4.55
N ASP A 19 -4.52 -19.17 4.36
CA ASP A 19 -3.62 -20.06 5.07
C ASP A 19 -2.98 -19.33 6.27
N VAL A 20 -3.70 -19.29 7.36
CA VAL A 20 -3.24 -18.62 8.60
C VAL A 20 -2.03 -19.32 9.24
N ASP A 21 -1.86 -20.62 9.04
CA ASP A 21 -0.71 -21.34 9.59
C ASP A 21 0.58 -20.99 8.86
N TYR A 22 0.51 -20.82 7.54
CA TYR A 22 1.66 -20.34 6.78
C TYR A 22 2.04 -18.92 7.19
N GLU A 23 1.08 -17.99 7.25
CA GLU A 23 1.31 -16.61 7.69
C GLU A 23 1.96 -16.56 9.09
N ARG A 24 1.43 -17.34 10.03
CA ARG A 24 1.99 -17.44 11.40
C ARG A 24 3.41 -18.02 11.38
N SER A 25 3.69 -19.01 10.53
CA SER A 25 5.00 -19.66 10.42
C SER A 25 6.11 -18.72 9.95
N ILE A 26 5.77 -17.71 9.15
CA ILE A 26 6.69 -16.68 8.69
C ILE A 26 6.67 -15.41 9.55
N GLY A 27 5.91 -15.42 10.65
CA GLY A 27 5.89 -14.34 11.64
C GLY A 27 5.15 -13.08 11.20
N ILE A 28 4.20 -13.20 10.26
CA ILE A 28 3.32 -12.11 9.81
C ILE A 28 1.89 -12.41 10.25
N TYR A 29 1.02 -11.49 10.07
CA TYR A 29 -0.43 -11.50 10.34
C TYR A 29 -0.99 -12.73 11.07
N GLY A 30 -1.64 -13.66 10.36
CA GLY A 30 -2.30 -14.84 10.91
C GLY A 30 -3.74 -14.54 11.36
N GLU A 31 -4.25 -15.41 12.24
CA GLU A 31 -5.66 -15.45 12.64
C GLU A 31 -6.21 -14.11 13.16
N THR A 32 -5.53 -13.48 14.11
CA THR A 32 -5.96 -12.23 14.74
C THR A 32 -6.12 -11.07 13.72
N PHE A 33 -5.26 -11.03 12.69
CA PHE A 33 -5.40 -10.04 11.62
C PHE A 33 -6.70 -10.26 10.85
N TRP A 34 -6.95 -11.51 10.40
CA TRP A 34 -8.13 -11.83 9.60
C TRP A 34 -9.44 -11.72 10.40
N GLU A 35 -9.42 -12.02 11.71
CA GLU A 35 -10.52 -11.73 12.62
C GLU A 35 -10.82 -10.22 12.68
N GLY A 36 -9.80 -9.38 12.84
CA GLY A 36 -9.95 -7.93 12.85
C GLY A 36 -10.43 -7.35 11.51
N VAL A 37 -10.07 -7.99 10.40
CA VAL A 37 -10.61 -7.64 9.08
C VAL A 37 -12.10 -8.03 8.97
N ALA A 38 -12.47 -9.22 9.46
CA ALA A 38 -13.84 -9.73 9.37
C ALA A 38 -14.82 -8.98 10.28
N ASP A 39 -14.38 -8.53 11.45
CA ASP A 39 -15.19 -7.75 12.40
C ASP A 39 -15.16 -6.23 12.14
N GLU A 40 -14.51 -5.81 11.05
CA GLU A 40 -14.34 -4.42 10.62
C GLU A 40 -13.57 -3.52 11.61
N SER A 41 -12.77 -4.08 12.51
CA SER A 41 -11.88 -3.31 13.39
C SER A 41 -10.57 -2.89 12.71
N TYR A 42 -10.26 -3.48 11.55
CA TYR A 42 -9.03 -3.24 10.79
C TYR A 42 -9.31 -2.87 9.32
N GLU A 43 -8.53 -1.96 8.76
CA GLU A 43 -8.54 -1.54 7.33
C GLU A 43 -9.86 -1.00 6.77
N THR A 44 -10.80 -0.62 7.64
CA THR A 44 -12.15 -0.15 7.25
C THR A 44 -12.14 0.97 6.21
N VAL A 45 -11.16 1.87 6.27
CA VAL A 45 -11.06 3.03 5.36
C VAL A 45 -10.65 2.59 3.97
N THR A 46 -9.73 1.62 3.87
CA THR A 46 -9.27 1.05 2.59
C THR A 46 -10.40 0.30 1.89
N PHE A 47 -11.19 -0.49 2.62
CA PHE A 47 -12.38 -1.15 2.08
C PHE A 47 -13.38 -0.14 1.50
N LYS A 48 -13.68 0.93 2.23
CA LYS A 48 -14.57 2.01 1.75
C LYS A 48 -14.05 2.69 0.49
N PHE A 49 -12.73 2.85 0.36
CA PHE A 49 -12.12 3.35 -0.87
C PHE A 49 -12.37 2.41 -2.05
N ILE A 50 -12.17 1.09 -1.87
CA ILE A 50 -12.42 0.08 -2.92
C ILE A 50 -13.89 0.10 -3.33
N GLU A 51 -14.82 0.13 -2.37
CA GLU A 51 -16.26 0.25 -2.64
C GLU A 51 -16.60 1.53 -3.41
N GLN A 52 -15.94 2.65 -3.07
CA GLN A 52 -16.21 3.92 -3.73
C GLN A 52 -15.72 3.93 -5.18
N ILE A 53 -14.52 3.42 -5.45
CA ILE A 53 -14.03 3.35 -6.84
C ILE A 53 -14.89 2.40 -7.67
N GLN A 54 -15.35 1.28 -7.12
CA GLN A 54 -16.25 0.36 -7.80
C GLN A 54 -17.59 1.05 -8.15
N LYS A 55 -18.19 1.80 -7.22
CA LYS A 55 -19.40 2.61 -7.46
C LYS A 55 -19.18 3.72 -8.50
N ASP A 56 -17.98 4.30 -8.55
CA ASP A 56 -17.57 5.34 -9.51
C ASP A 56 -17.28 4.74 -10.90
N GLY A 57 -17.46 3.41 -11.09
CA GLY A 57 -17.29 2.70 -12.36
C GLY A 57 -15.82 2.49 -12.73
N PHE A 58 -14.95 2.28 -11.76
CA PHE A 58 -13.61 1.77 -11.99
C PHE A 58 -13.66 0.28 -12.27
N GLU A 59 -12.80 -0.20 -13.16
CA GLU A 59 -12.72 -1.61 -13.58
C GLU A 59 -11.45 -2.29 -13.09
N TYR A 60 -10.44 -1.50 -12.73
CA TYR A 60 -9.10 -1.97 -12.38
C TYR A 60 -8.65 -1.45 -11.02
N PHE A 61 -7.89 -2.30 -10.33
CA PHE A 61 -7.30 -1.97 -9.04
C PHE A 61 -5.83 -2.39 -9.00
N LEU A 62 -4.96 -1.47 -8.61
CA LEU A 62 -3.53 -1.70 -8.39
C LEU A 62 -3.27 -1.65 -6.88
N ASP A 63 -2.85 -2.78 -6.29
CA ASP A 63 -2.57 -2.92 -4.87
C ASP A 63 -1.05 -2.97 -4.64
N ILE A 64 -0.46 -1.83 -4.29
CA ILE A 64 0.98 -1.71 -4.04
C ILE A 64 1.25 -1.87 -2.54
N GLY A 65 2.06 -2.87 -2.19
CA GLY A 65 2.20 -3.37 -0.83
C GLY A 65 1.01 -4.27 -0.49
N ALA A 66 0.77 -5.28 -1.33
CA ALA A 66 -0.41 -6.14 -1.24
C ALA A 66 -0.39 -7.06 -0.02
N ALA A 67 0.77 -7.22 0.63
CA ALA A 67 0.97 -8.10 1.77
C ALA A 67 0.44 -9.52 1.49
N THR A 68 -0.41 -10.08 2.34
CA THR A 68 -1.00 -11.41 2.14
C THR A 68 -2.28 -11.41 1.30
N GLY A 69 -2.64 -10.26 0.71
CA GLY A 69 -3.66 -10.16 -0.34
C GLY A 69 -5.06 -9.77 0.13
N CYS A 70 -5.23 -9.29 1.35
CA CYS A 70 -6.54 -8.94 1.89
C CYS A 70 -7.30 -7.97 0.97
N MET A 71 -6.68 -6.84 0.58
CA MET A 71 -7.31 -5.84 -0.29
C MET A 71 -7.46 -6.32 -1.73
N SER A 72 -6.48 -7.09 -2.23
CA SER A 72 -6.54 -7.69 -3.57
C SER A 72 -7.69 -8.68 -3.71
N LEU A 73 -7.89 -9.57 -2.73
CA LEU A 73 -8.99 -10.53 -2.69
C LEU A 73 -10.36 -9.82 -2.60
N TYR A 74 -10.45 -8.81 -1.75
CA TYR A 74 -11.68 -8.03 -1.63
C TYR A 74 -12.01 -7.27 -2.92
N ALA A 75 -11.04 -6.58 -3.51
CA ALA A 75 -11.23 -5.87 -4.78
C ALA A 75 -11.69 -6.81 -5.91
N ALA A 76 -11.09 -8.01 -6.01
CA ALA A 76 -11.47 -9.02 -6.98
C ALA A 76 -12.90 -9.57 -6.72
N SER A 77 -13.32 -9.69 -5.45
CA SER A 77 -14.69 -10.09 -5.09
C SER A 77 -15.72 -9.01 -5.46
N MET A 78 -15.29 -7.74 -5.52
CA MET A 78 -16.09 -6.60 -6.02
C MET A 78 -16.08 -6.46 -7.55
N ASP A 79 -15.64 -7.48 -8.27
CA ASP A 79 -15.56 -7.56 -9.74
C ASP A 79 -14.46 -6.70 -10.40
N LEU A 80 -13.48 -6.21 -9.64
CA LEU A 80 -12.35 -5.48 -10.19
C LEU A 80 -11.27 -6.46 -10.71
N THR A 81 -10.59 -6.07 -11.79
CA THR A 81 -9.36 -6.74 -12.24
C THR A 81 -8.17 -6.15 -11.48
N VAL A 82 -7.40 -7.00 -10.83
CA VAL A 82 -6.39 -6.60 -9.85
C VAL A 82 -4.98 -6.91 -10.31
N VAL A 83 -4.06 -5.97 -10.12
CA VAL A 83 -2.61 -6.20 -10.11
C VAL A 83 -2.13 -5.98 -8.68
N ALA A 84 -1.61 -7.02 -8.04
CA ALA A 84 -1.05 -6.99 -6.70
C ALA A 84 0.47 -6.96 -6.77
N VAL A 85 1.13 -6.11 -5.99
CA VAL A 85 2.59 -5.98 -5.98
C VAL A 85 3.12 -6.13 -4.57
N GLU A 86 4.01 -7.11 -4.37
CA GLU A 86 4.62 -7.40 -3.07
C GLU A 86 6.12 -7.68 -3.22
N PRO A 87 7.02 -6.95 -2.52
CA PRO A 87 8.45 -7.11 -2.66
C PRO A 87 9.08 -8.19 -1.77
N GLN A 88 8.42 -8.62 -0.70
CA GLN A 88 8.99 -9.55 0.28
C GLN A 88 8.67 -10.99 -0.10
N GLU A 89 9.68 -11.84 -0.30
CA GLU A 89 9.54 -13.18 -0.86
C GLU A 89 8.54 -14.06 -0.10
N LEU A 90 8.67 -14.17 1.21
CA LEU A 90 7.78 -15.05 2.00
C LEU A 90 6.35 -14.51 2.04
N VAL A 91 6.18 -13.19 2.06
CA VAL A 91 4.88 -12.52 2.03
C VAL A 91 4.23 -12.70 0.65
N TYR A 92 5.01 -12.55 -0.43
CA TYR A 92 4.58 -12.83 -1.79
C TYR A 92 4.10 -14.30 -1.96
N LEU A 93 4.80 -15.26 -1.34
CA LEU A 93 4.37 -16.66 -1.38
C LEU A 93 3.06 -16.88 -0.61
N ALA A 94 2.85 -16.17 0.52
CA ALA A 94 1.58 -16.17 1.25
C ALA A 94 0.45 -15.58 0.39
N LEU A 95 0.72 -14.45 -0.28
CA LEU A 95 -0.21 -13.81 -1.21
C LEU A 95 -0.66 -14.77 -2.32
N LEU A 96 0.29 -15.42 -3.01
CA LEU A 96 -0.02 -16.40 -4.06
C LEU A 96 -0.88 -17.54 -3.53
N LYS A 97 -0.55 -18.07 -2.37
CA LYS A 97 -1.29 -19.15 -1.74
C LYS A 97 -2.71 -18.76 -1.38
N ASN A 98 -2.89 -17.58 -0.78
CA ASN A 98 -4.22 -17.07 -0.45
C ASN A 98 -5.06 -16.82 -1.71
N ILE A 99 -4.46 -16.30 -2.79
CA ILE A 99 -5.16 -16.13 -4.07
C ILE A 99 -5.60 -17.49 -4.64
N GLU A 100 -4.72 -18.50 -4.65
CA GLU A 100 -5.04 -19.84 -5.15
C GLU A 100 -6.21 -20.48 -4.40
N LEU A 101 -6.29 -20.32 -3.08
CA LEU A 101 -7.36 -20.81 -2.24
C LEU A 101 -8.74 -20.21 -2.55
N ASN A 102 -8.79 -19.07 -3.26
CA ASN A 102 -10.02 -18.33 -3.53
C ASN A 102 -10.57 -18.52 -4.97
N GLY A 103 -10.23 -19.62 -5.61
CA GLY A 103 -10.93 -20.20 -6.77
C GLY A 103 -11.30 -19.21 -7.88
N ALA A 104 -12.58 -18.88 -7.99
CA ALA A 104 -13.09 -18.08 -9.13
C ALA A 104 -12.53 -16.65 -9.18
N ILE A 105 -12.32 -16.00 -8.03
CA ILE A 105 -11.78 -14.63 -7.98
C ILE A 105 -10.27 -14.59 -8.25
N SER A 106 -9.54 -15.70 -8.06
CA SER A 106 -8.11 -15.77 -8.34
C SER A 106 -7.77 -15.39 -9.79
N LYS A 107 -8.66 -15.70 -10.74
CA LYS A 107 -8.47 -15.39 -12.16
C LYS A 107 -8.47 -13.89 -12.49
N LYS A 108 -8.95 -13.06 -11.57
CA LYS A 108 -8.95 -11.60 -11.71
C LYS A 108 -7.72 -10.93 -11.11
N ILE A 109 -6.85 -11.71 -10.45
CA ILE A 109 -5.68 -11.17 -9.74
C ILE A 109 -4.42 -11.67 -10.43
N SER A 110 -3.62 -10.74 -10.92
CA SER A 110 -2.22 -10.97 -11.28
C SER A 110 -1.30 -10.45 -10.19
N VAL A 111 -0.13 -11.07 -10.02
CA VAL A 111 0.79 -10.72 -8.95
C VAL A 111 2.18 -10.45 -9.50
N ASP A 112 2.75 -9.31 -9.14
CA ASP A 112 4.13 -8.93 -9.43
C ASP A 112 4.99 -9.06 -8.16
N TYR A 113 6.01 -9.94 -8.21
CA TYR A 113 7.07 -9.96 -7.21
C TYR A 113 8.06 -8.86 -7.52
N ALA A 114 7.85 -7.67 -7.01
CA ALA A 114 8.64 -6.49 -7.35
C ALA A 114 8.64 -5.44 -6.22
N LEU A 115 9.72 -4.67 -6.16
CA LEU A 115 9.83 -3.47 -5.35
C LEU A 115 9.41 -2.25 -6.17
N VAL A 116 8.45 -1.47 -5.67
CA VAL A 116 8.03 -0.23 -6.35
C VAL A 116 8.96 0.91 -5.96
N SER A 117 9.54 1.57 -6.96
CA SER A 117 10.52 2.65 -6.78
C SER A 117 10.19 3.85 -7.67
N ALA A 118 10.78 5.00 -7.34
CA ALA A 118 10.69 6.21 -8.17
C ALA A 118 11.42 6.09 -9.52
N SER A 119 12.41 5.21 -9.60
CA SER A 119 13.20 4.92 -10.81
C SER A 119 13.66 3.46 -10.80
N ASN A 120 14.00 2.94 -11.97
CA ASN A 120 14.55 1.58 -12.11
C ASN A 120 16.05 1.52 -11.72
N ASP A 121 16.61 2.54 -11.09
CA ASP A 121 17.98 2.56 -10.62
C ASP A 121 18.08 1.79 -9.29
N GLU A 122 18.68 0.60 -9.34
CA GLU A 122 18.90 -0.27 -8.17
C GLU A 122 19.69 0.42 -7.05
N SER A 123 20.54 1.39 -7.39
CA SER A 123 21.32 2.15 -6.39
C SER A 123 20.44 3.09 -5.55
N ALA A 124 19.29 3.51 -6.06
CA ALA A 124 18.30 4.33 -5.36
C ALA A 124 17.48 3.51 -4.36
N VAL A 125 17.27 2.24 -4.64
CA VAL A 125 16.47 1.30 -3.82
C VAL A 125 17.12 1.07 -2.47
N SER A 126 18.42 0.83 -2.41
CA SER A 126 19.14 0.58 -1.16
C SER A 126 19.15 1.78 -0.20
N LYS A 127 18.91 3.00 -0.70
CA LYS A 127 18.90 4.24 0.09
C LYS A 127 17.50 4.65 0.56
N SER A 128 16.45 4.23 -0.15
CA SER A 128 15.06 4.61 0.15
C SER A 128 14.33 3.59 1.02
N PHE A 129 14.76 2.33 0.96
CA PHE A 129 14.13 1.27 1.71
C PHE A 129 14.81 1.10 3.08
N THR A 130 14.27 1.73 4.11
CA THR A 130 14.52 1.32 5.49
C THR A 130 13.32 0.48 5.89
N PRO A 131 13.47 -0.84 6.08
CA PRO A 131 12.36 -1.67 6.53
C PRO A 131 11.75 -1.05 7.79
N GLY A 132 10.50 -0.62 7.74
CA GLY A 132 9.73 -0.24 8.93
C GLY A 132 9.39 -1.44 9.78
N ALA A 133 9.56 -2.64 9.22
CA ALA A 133 9.34 -3.91 9.89
C ALA A 133 10.27 -4.07 11.08
N GLN A 134 9.71 -3.96 12.28
CA GLN A 134 10.33 -4.45 13.50
C GLN A 134 10.06 -5.96 13.59
N GLY A 135 11.10 -6.77 13.88
CA GLY A 135 10.95 -8.21 14.04
C GLY A 135 11.43 -9.05 12.85
N PRO A 136 10.90 -10.28 12.68
CA PRO A 136 11.40 -11.27 11.71
C PRO A 136 11.38 -10.77 10.26
N LEU A 137 10.45 -9.88 9.91
CA LEU A 137 10.31 -9.34 8.54
C LEU A 137 11.50 -8.49 8.08
N ALA A 138 12.26 -7.90 9.01
CA ALA A 138 13.42 -7.07 8.67
C ALA A 138 14.56 -7.86 7.98
N SER A 139 14.57 -9.19 8.08
CA SER A 139 15.57 -10.08 7.51
C SER A 139 15.10 -10.83 6.25
N ILE A 140 13.87 -10.60 5.78
CA ILE A 140 13.32 -11.29 4.62
C ILE A 140 13.92 -10.71 3.34
N ALA A 141 14.29 -11.60 2.40
CA ALA A 141 14.81 -11.20 1.09
C ALA A 141 13.76 -10.38 0.32
N LEU A 142 14.20 -9.26 -0.24
CA LEU A 142 13.40 -8.43 -1.13
C LEU A 142 13.60 -8.86 -2.59
N SER A 143 12.59 -8.60 -3.42
CA SER A 143 12.73 -8.75 -4.86
C SER A 143 13.87 -7.87 -5.38
N SER A 144 14.72 -8.44 -6.26
CA SER A 144 15.69 -7.66 -7.03
C SER A 144 15.04 -6.92 -8.22
N LYS A 145 13.83 -7.30 -8.63
CA LYS A 145 13.08 -6.60 -9.67
C LYS A 145 12.52 -5.30 -9.10
N THR A 146 12.90 -4.18 -9.69
CA THR A 146 12.28 -2.88 -9.41
C THR A 146 11.33 -2.50 -10.54
N VAL A 147 10.21 -1.85 -10.18
CA VAL A 147 9.22 -1.33 -11.11
C VAL A 147 8.81 0.07 -10.69
N THR A 148 8.47 0.92 -11.64
CA THR A 148 7.93 2.24 -11.35
C THR A 148 6.41 2.22 -11.28
N LEU A 149 5.82 3.20 -10.59
CA LEU A 149 4.37 3.38 -10.57
C LEU A 149 3.80 3.56 -11.99
N ARG A 150 4.56 4.20 -12.88
CA ARG A 150 4.18 4.37 -14.27
C ARG A 150 4.10 3.01 -15.00
N GLU A 151 5.12 2.17 -14.92
CA GLU A 151 5.14 0.84 -15.56
C GLU A 151 4.01 -0.04 -15.07
N LEU A 152 3.66 0.05 -13.79
CA LEU A 152 2.51 -0.67 -13.24
C LEU A 152 1.18 -0.18 -13.82
N LEU A 153 1.01 1.14 -13.94
CA LEU A 153 -0.20 1.71 -14.52
C LEU A 153 -0.31 1.47 -16.04
N GLU A 154 0.81 1.31 -16.74
CA GLU A 154 0.85 0.97 -18.17
C GLU A 154 0.41 -0.49 -18.46
N GLN A 155 0.29 -1.35 -17.45
CA GLN A 155 -0.29 -2.69 -17.59
C GLN A 155 -1.81 -2.66 -17.87
N PHE A 156 -2.48 -1.56 -17.54
CA PHE A 156 -3.92 -1.39 -17.75
C PHE A 156 -4.20 -0.64 -19.06
N PRO A 157 -5.33 -0.94 -19.75
CA PRO A 157 -5.70 -0.21 -20.97
C PRO A 157 -5.75 1.32 -20.77
N GLU A 158 -5.31 2.09 -21.75
CA GLU A 158 -5.05 3.55 -21.58
C GLU A 158 -6.29 4.34 -21.18
N ASP A 159 -7.45 4.01 -21.72
CA ASP A 159 -8.71 4.74 -21.50
C ASP A 159 -9.55 4.22 -20.33
N THR A 160 -8.97 3.39 -19.46
CA THR A 160 -9.70 2.80 -18.33
C THR A 160 -9.45 3.54 -17.02
N LYS A 161 -10.40 3.45 -16.09
CA LYS A 161 -10.25 4.00 -14.74
C LYS A 161 -9.53 3.00 -13.85
N VAL A 162 -8.45 3.44 -13.19
CA VAL A 162 -7.66 2.60 -12.28
C VAL A 162 -7.69 3.19 -10.87
N GLY A 163 -8.16 2.41 -9.89
CA GLY A 163 -7.94 2.69 -8.49
C GLY A 163 -6.58 2.15 -8.05
N VAL A 164 -5.89 2.86 -7.20
CA VAL A 164 -4.56 2.47 -6.72
C VAL A 164 -4.54 2.54 -5.20
N LYS A 165 -4.04 1.50 -4.53
CA LYS A 165 -3.63 1.56 -3.12
C LYS A 165 -2.12 1.59 -3.05
N ILE A 166 -1.56 2.45 -2.20
CA ILE A 166 -0.12 2.54 -1.91
C ILE A 166 0.06 2.48 -0.40
N ASP A 167 0.69 1.42 0.08
CA ASP A 167 1.03 1.21 1.49
C ASP A 167 2.34 0.42 1.56
N ILE A 168 3.46 1.14 1.60
CA ILE A 168 4.82 0.59 1.43
C ILE A 168 5.80 1.03 2.52
N GLU A 169 5.24 1.34 3.70
CA GLU A 169 5.98 1.51 4.96
C GLU A 169 7.13 2.54 4.90
N GLY A 170 6.86 3.70 4.25
CA GLY A 170 7.73 4.87 4.24
C GLY A 170 8.51 5.09 2.95
N ALA A 171 8.23 4.32 1.89
CA ALA A 171 8.75 4.59 0.53
C ALA A 171 7.77 5.41 -0.33
N GLU A 172 6.65 5.90 0.24
CA GLU A 172 5.60 6.63 -0.48
C GLU A 172 6.09 7.97 -1.04
N PHE A 173 6.86 8.73 -0.24
CA PHE A 173 7.31 10.07 -0.63
C PHE A 173 8.21 10.09 -1.87
N PRO A 174 9.20 9.18 -2.01
CA PRO A 174 10.03 9.09 -3.20
C PRO A 174 9.26 8.82 -4.48
N LEU A 175 8.17 8.04 -4.45
CA LEU A 175 7.38 7.70 -5.66
C LEU A 175 6.87 8.95 -6.40
N PHE A 176 6.60 10.02 -5.66
CA PHE A 176 6.12 11.28 -6.23
C PHE A 176 7.23 12.31 -6.40
N SER A 177 8.51 11.90 -6.29
CA SER A 177 9.65 12.82 -6.46
C SER A 177 9.95 13.11 -7.94
N ASP A 178 9.72 12.15 -8.83
CA ASP A 178 9.99 12.28 -10.25
C ASP A 178 8.90 13.06 -11.00
N LYS A 179 9.33 13.99 -11.87
CA LYS A 179 8.42 14.82 -12.65
C LYS A 179 7.66 14.02 -13.72
N SER A 180 8.32 13.06 -14.36
CA SER A 180 7.71 12.26 -15.43
C SER A 180 6.56 11.39 -14.88
N THR A 181 6.72 10.85 -13.68
CA THR A 181 5.66 10.13 -12.95
C THR A 181 4.47 11.05 -12.69
N ILE A 182 4.70 12.28 -12.20
CA ILE A 182 3.62 13.22 -11.94
C ILE A 182 2.88 13.61 -13.24
N ASP A 183 3.61 13.93 -14.31
CA ASP A 183 3.03 14.28 -15.61
C ASP A 183 2.18 13.11 -16.15
N TYR A 184 2.63 11.87 -15.97
CA TYR A 184 1.87 10.67 -16.33
C TYR A 184 0.60 10.51 -15.50
N LEU A 185 0.66 10.69 -14.17
CA LEU A 185 -0.51 10.63 -13.30
C LEU A 185 -1.56 11.69 -13.65
N VAL A 186 -1.14 12.91 -14.00
CA VAL A 186 -2.03 13.97 -14.47
C VAL A 186 -2.77 13.58 -15.76
N LYS A 187 -2.08 12.90 -16.70
CA LYS A 187 -2.69 12.37 -17.91
C LYS A 187 -3.62 11.20 -17.62
N ARG A 188 -3.17 10.24 -16.78
CA ARG A 188 -3.85 8.96 -16.52
C ARG A 188 -5.02 9.09 -15.57
N LYS A 189 -4.98 10.07 -14.65
CA LYS A 189 -6.00 10.40 -13.65
C LYS A 189 -6.48 9.23 -12.79
N PRO A 190 -5.58 8.45 -12.18
CA PRO A 190 -5.99 7.40 -11.25
C PRO A 190 -6.63 8.01 -10.00
N SER A 191 -7.46 7.23 -9.30
CA SER A 191 -7.81 7.52 -7.90
C SER A 191 -6.86 6.77 -6.99
N ILE A 192 -6.08 7.46 -6.16
CA ILE A 192 -5.03 6.84 -5.35
C ILE A 192 -5.40 6.95 -3.86
N PHE A 193 -5.53 5.82 -3.19
CA PHE A 193 -5.46 5.71 -1.74
C PHE A 193 -4.00 5.54 -1.34
N ILE A 194 -3.54 6.33 -0.39
CA ILE A 194 -2.16 6.28 0.09
C ILE A 194 -2.10 6.32 1.61
N ALA A 195 -1.44 5.34 2.21
CA ALA A 195 -1.07 5.33 3.62
C ALA A 195 0.32 5.99 3.75
N LEU A 196 0.41 7.15 4.38
CA LEU A 196 1.66 7.89 4.51
C LEU A 196 2.39 7.51 5.81
N HIS A 197 3.60 7.02 5.69
CA HIS A 197 4.48 6.66 6.80
C HIS A 197 5.67 7.63 6.90
N PRO A 198 5.45 8.87 7.40
CA PRO A 198 6.52 9.85 7.46
C PRO A 198 7.62 9.38 8.42
N GLY A 199 8.87 9.65 8.06
CA GLY A 199 10.04 9.23 8.81
C GLY A 199 9.99 9.58 10.31
N PHE A 200 9.33 10.68 10.70
CA PHE A 200 9.23 11.08 12.12
C PHE A 200 8.36 10.14 13.00
N LYS A 201 7.61 9.21 12.41
CA LYS A 201 6.89 8.14 13.14
C LYS A 201 7.76 6.91 13.40
N LYS A 202 8.92 6.77 12.74
CA LYS A 202 9.83 5.64 12.98
C LYS A 202 10.51 5.81 14.33
N SER A 203 10.62 4.71 15.06
CA SER A 203 11.39 4.67 16.31
C SER A 203 12.87 4.96 16.02
N LEU A 204 13.43 5.94 16.67
CA LEU A 204 14.86 6.17 16.63
C LEU A 204 15.59 5.11 17.46
N PRO A 205 16.86 4.78 17.13
CA PRO A 205 17.68 3.93 17.97
C PRO A 205 17.71 4.45 19.41
N GLY A 206 17.69 3.54 20.39
CA GLY A 206 17.62 3.89 21.82
C GLY A 206 18.76 4.80 22.34
N ASN A 207 19.80 5.00 21.53
CA ASN A 207 20.93 5.92 21.78
C ASN A 207 20.81 7.26 21.02
N ALA A 208 19.66 7.55 20.40
CA ALA A 208 19.47 8.80 19.67
C ALA A 208 19.53 10.01 20.61
N THR A 209 20.34 11.00 20.25
CA THR A 209 20.43 12.28 20.99
C THR A 209 19.24 13.18 20.68
N PHE A 210 18.96 14.16 21.53
CA PHE A 210 17.94 15.18 21.26
C PHE A 210 18.16 15.89 19.91
N ILE A 211 19.42 16.20 19.58
CA ILE A 211 19.79 16.88 18.32
C ILE A 211 19.48 15.96 17.13
N SER A 212 19.88 14.69 17.17
CA SER A 212 19.62 13.75 16.09
C SER A 212 18.12 13.54 15.87
N THR A 213 17.34 13.49 16.97
CA THR A 213 15.87 13.40 16.90
C THR A 213 15.26 14.65 16.26
N LEU A 214 15.74 15.83 16.62
CA LEU A 214 15.24 17.09 16.05
C LEU A 214 15.55 17.19 14.55
N LEU A 215 16.80 16.93 14.16
CA LEU A 215 17.21 16.96 12.75
C LEU A 215 16.40 15.96 11.91
N TRP A 216 16.17 14.78 12.42
CA TRP A 216 15.37 13.76 11.75
C TRP A 216 13.91 14.18 11.58
N ARG A 217 13.27 14.79 12.60
CA ARG A 217 11.92 15.34 12.48
C ARG A 217 11.84 16.50 11.48
N ILE A 218 12.86 17.35 11.41
CA ILE A 218 12.94 18.43 10.42
C ILE A 218 12.99 17.83 9.01
N GLN A 219 13.86 16.84 8.77
CA GLN A 219 13.97 16.18 7.47
C GLN A 219 12.65 15.54 7.04
N ALA A 220 12.02 14.77 7.91
CA ALA A 220 10.74 14.14 7.64
C ALA A 220 9.63 15.17 7.34
N SER A 221 9.63 16.30 8.05
CA SER A 221 8.69 17.41 7.78
C SER A 221 8.94 18.05 6.41
N GLN A 222 10.19 18.15 5.98
CA GLN A 222 10.54 18.63 4.63
C GLN A 222 10.04 17.69 3.54
N ASP A 223 10.11 16.39 3.75
CA ASP A 223 9.61 15.39 2.78
C ASP A 223 8.11 15.49 2.63
N VAL A 224 7.37 15.62 3.74
CA VAL A 224 5.92 15.88 3.73
C VAL A 224 5.59 17.20 3.02
N ALA A 225 6.35 18.26 3.27
CA ALA A 225 6.15 19.55 2.63
C ALA A 225 6.36 19.47 1.11
N LYS A 226 7.47 18.84 0.66
CA LYS A 226 7.77 18.63 -0.76
C LYS A 226 6.65 17.85 -1.44
N PHE A 227 6.21 16.75 -0.83
CA PHE A 227 5.10 15.92 -1.30
C PHE A 227 3.83 16.76 -1.48
N TYR A 228 3.40 17.47 -0.42
CA TYR A 228 2.19 18.29 -0.47
C TYR A 228 2.25 19.37 -1.55
N PHE A 229 3.29 20.21 -1.55
CA PHE A 229 3.38 21.32 -2.50
C PHE A 229 3.56 20.90 -3.94
N LYS A 230 4.07 19.69 -4.17
CA LYS A 230 4.15 19.11 -5.50
C LYS A 230 2.78 18.61 -5.97
N LEU A 231 2.10 17.82 -5.16
CA LEU A 231 0.83 17.19 -5.52
C LEU A 231 -0.35 18.16 -5.49
N SER A 232 -0.42 19.08 -4.54
CA SER A 232 -1.53 20.05 -4.44
C SER A 232 -1.70 20.98 -5.65
N ARG A 233 -0.69 21.03 -6.52
CA ARG A 233 -0.73 21.78 -7.81
C ARG A 233 -1.42 21.00 -8.93
N VAL A 234 -1.51 19.69 -8.81
CA VAL A 234 -1.94 18.78 -9.89
C VAL A 234 -3.11 17.88 -9.49
N CYS A 235 -3.35 17.67 -8.21
CA CYS A 235 -4.47 16.88 -7.70
C CYS A 235 -5.06 17.47 -6.42
N LYS A 236 -6.26 17.01 -6.06
CA LYS A 236 -6.87 17.29 -4.75
C LYS A 236 -6.52 16.18 -3.77
N ILE A 237 -6.16 16.57 -2.55
CA ILE A 237 -5.82 15.65 -1.45
C ILE A 237 -6.96 15.67 -0.45
N TYR A 238 -7.46 14.49 -0.07
CA TYR A 238 -8.53 14.31 0.88
C TYR A 238 -8.08 13.38 2.02
N VAL A 239 -8.61 13.61 3.23
CA VAL A 239 -8.56 12.60 4.30
C VAL A 239 -9.43 11.42 3.87
N ALA A 240 -8.89 10.21 3.90
CA ALA A 240 -9.61 9.04 3.38
C ALA A 240 -10.85 8.68 4.22
N SER A 241 -10.78 8.85 5.54
CA SER A 241 -11.88 8.53 6.47
C SER A 241 -13.12 9.43 6.30
N SER A 242 -12.93 10.69 5.92
CA SER A 242 -14.00 11.71 5.87
C SER A 242 -14.23 12.34 4.50
N TYR A 243 -13.38 12.03 3.52
CA TYR A 243 -13.35 12.69 2.21
C TYR A 243 -13.29 14.22 2.29
N SER A 244 -12.76 14.76 3.38
CA SER A 244 -12.60 16.21 3.55
C SER A 244 -11.28 16.69 2.93
N PRO A 245 -11.28 17.82 2.20
CA PRO A 245 -10.06 18.33 1.56
C PRO A 245 -9.01 18.72 2.62
N VAL A 246 -7.74 18.50 2.27
CA VAL A 246 -6.61 18.71 3.17
C VAL A 246 -5.74 19.86 2.67
N GLY A 247 -5.57 20.87 3.53
CA GLY A 247 -4.53 21.90 3.35
C GLY A 247 -3.22 21.48 4.05
N PHE A 248 -2.14 22.21 3.73
CA PHE A 248 -0.79 21.88 4.21
C PHE A 248 -0.69 21.72 5.74
N PHE A 249 -1.19 22.69 6.49
CA PHE A 249 -1.09 22.64 7.96
C PHE A 249 -1.90 21.49 8.55
N ARG A 250 -3.08 21.20 7.97
CA ARG A 250 -3.89 20.05 8.39
C ARG A 250 -3.18 18.73 8.11
N LEU A 251 -2.56 18.58 6.93
CA LEU A 251 -1.76 17.39 6.60
C LEU A 251 -0.61 17.21 7.60
N MET A 252 0.13 18.27 7.89
CA MET A 252 1.24 18.22 8.85
C MET A 252 0.77 17.80 10.24
N LEU A 253 -0.30 18.41 10.76
CA LEU A 253 -0.85 18.09 12.08
C LEU A 253 -1.42 16.66 12.13
N ALA A 254 -2.13 16.23 11.10
CA ALA A 254 -2.70 14.89 11.02
C ALA A 254 -1.61 13.80 10.99
N LEU A 255 -0.51 14.01 10.25
CA LEU A 255 0.62 13.09 10.20
C LEU A 255 1.44 13.06 11.50
N TRP A 256 1.40 14.11 12.30
CA TRP A 256 1.97 14.11 13.67
C TRP A 256 1.09 13.33 14.64
N GLY A 257 -0.23 13.23 14.37
CA GLY A 257 -1.19 12.36 15.04
C GLY A 257 -1.18 10.94 14.46
N ASP A 258 -2.33 10.29 14.46
CA ASP A 258 -2.47 8.89 14.01
C ASP A 258 -3.08 8.77 12.60
N GLU A 259 -3.51 9.88 11.99
CA GLU A 259 -4.11 9.85 10.67
C GLU A 259 -3.04 9.73 9.59
N LYS A 260 -3.06 8.63 8.83
CA LYS A 260 -2.08 8.32 7.79
C LYS A 260 -2.69 8.14 6.40
N ASP A 261 -4.01 8.00 6.29
CA ASP A 261 -4.71 7.56 5.10
C ASP A 261 -5.29 8.73 4.32
N TYR A 262 -4.90 8.86 3.06
CA TYR A 262 -5.32 9.94 2.18
C TYR A 262 -5.76 9.44 0.81
N VAL A 263 -6.63 10.21 0.14
CA VAL A 263 -7.04 9.96 -1.25
C VAL A 263 -6.57 11.11 -2.13
N LEU A 264 -5.89 10.78 -3.22
CA LEU A 264 -5.45 11.71 -4.25
C LEU A 264 -6.38 11.57 -5.46
N ARG A 265 -6.97 12.69 -5.91
CA ARG A 265 -7.82 12.76 -7.11
C ARG A 265 -7.21 13.74 -8.11
N PHE A 266 -6.73 13.22 -9.23
CA PHE A 266 -6.10 13.97 -10.33
C PHE A 266 -7.11 14.59 -11.28
#